data_3d9cd25d742a835d07e59d9593f880aa
#
_entry.id   3d9cd25d742a835d07e59d9593f880aa
#
_cell.length_a   1.000
_cell.length_b   1.000
_cell.length_c   1.000
_cell.angle_alpha   90.00
_cell.angle_beta   90.00
_cell.angle_gamma   90.00
#
_symmetry.space_group_name_H-M   'P 1'
#
loop_
_entity.id
_entity.type
_entity.pdbx_description
1 polymer ?
#
loop_
_entity_poly.entity_id
_entity_poly.type
_entity_poly.pdbx_seq_one_letter_code
_entity_poly.pdbx_strand_id
1 'polypeptide(L)'
;MKIKKPFFWNNKNIISISLIPFSIITFIINNFKNLLLKKKYRIKTICVGNIYVGGTGKTSLCIEINNILKHKFKTVFIKKKYFDQFDEEELLKTHGNFLSHINRNFSLVKAERTKKFNLAILDDGLQDKAIK
;
A
#
# COMPACT_ATOMS: atom_id res chain seq x y z
N MET A 1 2.79 -18.50 11.35
CA MET A 1 3.96 -19.22 10.83
C MET A 1 5.19 -18.32 10.91
N LYS A 2 6.18 -18.62 11.77
CA LYS A 2 7.41 -17.81 11.86
C LYS A 2 8.34 -18.21 10.71
N ILE A 3 8.49 -17.34 9.74
CA ILE A 3 9.44 -17.55 8.63
C ILE A 3 10.87 -17.47 9.22
N LYS A 4 11.57 -18.58 9.28
CA LYS A 4 12.99 -18.62 9.71
C LYS A 4 13.84 -17.98 8.61
N LYS A 5 14.75 -17.08 9.00
CA LYS A 5 15.75 -16.53 8.08
C LYS A 5 16.59 -17.65 7.47
N PRO A 6 16.76 -17.68 6.14
CA PRO A 6 17.66 -18.64 5.49
C PRO A 6 19.10 -18.46 5.98
N PHE A 7 19.81 -19.57 6.17
CA PHE A 7 21.18 -19.60 6.67
C PHE A 7 22.17 -18.76 5.84
N PHE A 8 21.94 -18.67 4.52
CA PHE A 8 22.82 -17.95 3.58
C PHE A 8 22.66 -16.41 3.59
N TRP A 9 21.72 -15.86 4.40
CA TRP A 9 21.56 -14.39 4.48
C TRP A 9 22.62 -13.70 5.33
N ASN A 10 23.16 -14.42 6.31
CA ASN A 10 24.10 -13.84 7.28
C ASN A 10 25.57 -14.11 6.94
N ASN A 11 25.86 -15.05 6.04
CA ASN A 11 27.22 -15.47 5.70
C ASN A 11 27.45 -15.45 4.20
N LYS A 12 28.65 -15.01 3.78
CA LYS A 12 29.08 -15.10 2.38
C LYS A 12 29.41 -16.55 2.05
N ASN A 13 28.46 -17.27 1.46
CA ASN A 13 28.59 -18.66 1.04
C ASN A 13 28.57 -18.74 -0.49
N ILE A 14 29.05 -19.87 -1.05
CA ILE A 14 28.97 -20.13 -2.49
C ILE A 14 27.55 -19.96 -3.02
N ILE A 15 26.54 -20.36 -2.22
CA ILE A 15 25.11 -20.18 -2.54
C ILE A 15 24.75 -18.69 -2.65
N SER A 16 25.21 -17.85 -1.72
CA SER A 16 24.92 -16.40 -1.76
C SER A 16 25.58 -15.73 -2.97
N ILE A 17 26.76 -16.18 -3.37
CA ILE A 17 27.48 -15.67 -4.54
C ILE A 17 26.77 -16.10 -5.84
N SER A 18 26.30 -17.33 -5.95
CA SER A 18 25.55 -17.81 -7.13
C SER A 18 24.20 -17.14 -7.30
N LEU A 19 23.60 -16.56 -6.24
CA LEU A 19 22.35 -15.80 -6.27
C LEU A 19 22.54 -14.34 -6.68
N ILE A 20 23.77 -13.81 -6.71
CA ILE A 20 24.04 -12.42 -7.09
C ILE A 20 23.50 -12.07 -8.48
N PRO A 21 23.70 -12.85 -9.56
CA PRO A 21 23.17 -12.51 -10.88
C PRO A 21 21.64 -12.44 -10.89
N PHE A 22 20.94 -13.31 -10.16
CA PHE A 22 19.49 -13.24 -10.01
C PHE A 22 19.04 -11.97 -9.26
N SER A 23 19.81 -11.55 -8.25
CA SER A 23 19.56 -10.31 -7.53
C SER A 23 19.72 -9.10 -8.44
N ILE A 24 20.72 -9.07 -9.31
CA ILE A 24 20.92 -8.00 -10.30
C ILE A 24 19.75 -7.94 -11.28
N ILE A 25 19.31 -9.08 -11.80
CA ILE A 25 18.15 -9.14 -12.72
C ILE A 25 16.89 -8.62 -12.03
N THR A 26 16.60 -9.06 -10.81
CA THR A 26 15.43 -8.58 -10.07
C THR A 26 15.54 -7.09 -9.74
N PHE A 27 16.72 -6.58 -9.46
CA PHE A 27 16.97 -5.16 -9.23
C PHE A 27 16.70 -4.33 -10.50
N ILE A 28 17.18 -4.76 -11.67
CA ILE A 28 16.94 -4.10 -12.95
C ILE A 28 15.45 -4.10 -13.27
N ILE A 29 14.76 -5.25 -13.16
CA ILE A 29 13.32 -5.37 -13.42
C ILE A 29 12.51 -4.45 -12.49
N ASN A 30 12.86 -4.40 -11.21
CA ASN A 30 12.17 -3.54 -10.25
C ASN A 30 12.40 -2.05 -10.53
N ASN A 31 13.61 -1.65 -10.92
CA ASN A 31 13.88 -0.27 -11.31
C ASN A 31 13.13 0.13 -12.59
N PHE A 32 13.07 -0.76 -13.58
CA PHE A 32 12.33 -0.51 -14.82
C PHE A 32 10.82 -0.39 -14.55
N LYS A 33 10.25 -1.27 -13.74
CA LYS A 33 8.84 -1.15 -13.30
C LYS A 33 8.57 0.15 -12.55
N ASN A 34 9.48 0.58 -11.69
CA ASN A 34 9.35 1.83 -10.95
C ASN A 34 9.36 3.07 -11.87
N LEU A 35 10.13 3.02 -12.96
CA LEU A 35 10.20 4.12 -13.93
C LEU A 35 8.92 4.22 -14.76
N LEU A 36 8.36 3.07 -15.17
CA LEU A 36 7.17 2.99 -16.04
C LEU A 36 5.85 3.22 -15.29
N LEU A 37 5.80 2.96 -13.98
CA LEU A 37 4.54 2.92 -13.20
C LEU A 37 4.28 4.18 -12.36
N LYS A 38 5.11 5.20 -12.42
CA LYS A 38 4.90 6.45 -11.67
C LYS A 38 3.73 7.24 -12.25
N LYS A 39 2.52 6.96 -11.77
CA LYS A 39 1.35 7.79 -12.07
C LYS A 39 1.23 8.91 -11.04
N LYS A 40 1.14 10.14 -11.52
CA LYS A 40 0.87 11.30 -10.70
C LYS A 40 -0.64 11.50 -10.62
N TYR A 41 -1.21 11.41 -9.43
CA TYR A 41 -2.63 11.66 -9.17
C TYR A 41 -2.84 13.12 -8.75
N ARG A 42 -3.98 13.70 -9.12
CA ARG A 42 -4.37 15.05 -8.70
C ARG A 42 -4.97 15.08 -7.30
N ILE A 43 -5.60 13.96 -6.88
CA ILE A 43 -6.14 13.81 -5.54
C ILE A 43 -5.00 13.74 -4.52
N LYS A 44 -5.09 14.50 -3.44
CA LYS A 44 -4.13 14.43 -2.34
C LYS A 44 -4.21 13.06 -1.69
N THR A 45 -3.06 12.49 -1.33
CA THR A 45 -2.99 11.15 -0.73
C THR A 45 -2.23 11.18 0.59
N ILE A 46 -2.78 10.50 1.60
CA ILE A 46 -2.10 10.16 2.84
C ILE A 46 -1.92 8.65 2.85
N CYS A 47 -0.70 8.20 3.04
CA CYS A 47 -0.36 6.79 3.02
C CYS A 47 -0.02 6.33 4.43
N VAL A 48 -0.82 5.40 4.96
CA VAL A 48 -0.55 4.73 6.23
C VAL A 48 0.05 3.37 5.93
N GLY A 49 1.16 3.05 6.55
CA GLY A 49 1.83 1.77 6.34
C GLY A 49 2.72 1.38 7.50
N ASN A 50 3.23 0.18 7.48
CA ASN A 50 4.08 -0.39 8.52
C ASN A 50 5.50 -0.61 8.04
N ILE A 51 6.43 -0.43 8.96
CA ILE A 51 7.81 -0.88 8.83
C ILE A 51 7.92 -2.33 9.33
N TYR A 52 7.09 -2.72 10.30
CA TYR A 52 7.10 -4.06 10.89
C TYR A 52 5.95 -4.94 10.39
N VAL A 53 6.17 -6.25 10.31
CA VAL A 53 5.13 -7.23 9.99
C VAL A 53 4.30 -7.50 11.25
N GLY A 54 2.98 -7.29 11.17
CA GLY A 54 2.04 -7.57 12.28
C GLY A 54 0.88 -6.58 12.37
N GLY A 55 -0.07 -6.87 13.25
CA GLY A 55 -1.25 -6.06 13.54
C GLY A 55 -0.90 -4.82 14.36
N THR A 56 -0.45 -3.76 13.72
CA THR A 56 0.04 -2.53 14.37
C THR A 56 -0.99 -1.40 14.40
N GLY A 57 -2.29 -1.71 14.21
CA GLY A 57 -3.35 -0.70 14.30
C GLY A 57 -3.41 0.28 13.12
N LYS A 58 -2.92 -0.10 11.92
CA LYS A 58 -2.97 0.77 10.72
C LYS A 58 -4.38 1.23 10.38
N THR A 59 -5.32 0.30 10.37
CA THR A 59 -6.72 0.58 10.03
C THR A 59 -7.34 1.56 11.04
N SER A 60 -7.07 1.38 12.34
CA SER A 60 -7.49 2.32 13.37
C SER A 60 -6.87 3.71 13.19
N LEU A 61 -5.59 3.77 12.82
CA LEU A 61 -4.92 5.04 12.51
C LEU A 61 -5.53 5.73 11.27
N CYS A 62 -5.88 4.97 10.23
CA CYS A 62 -6.59 5.52 9.07
C CYS A 62 -7.93 6.15 9.47
N ILE A 63 -8.68 5.50 10.36
CA ILE A 63 -9.96 6.00 10.87
C ILE A 63 -9.76 7.30 11.67
N GLU A 64 -8.75 7.33 12.52
CA GLU A 64 -8.43 8.51 13.32
C GLU A 64 -8.03 9.71 12.45
N ILE A 65 -7.17 9.48 11.47
CA ILE A 65 -6.81 10.50 10.47
C ILE A 65 -8.06 11.01 9.73
N ASN A 66 -8.97 10.10 9.36
CA ASN A 66 -10.23 10.48 8.74
C ASN A 66 -11.09 11.36 9.66
N ASN A 67 -11.22 11.00 10.94
CA ASN A 67 -12.01 11.76 11.92
C ASN A 67 -11.50 13.19 12.07
N ILE A 68 -10.19 13.38 12.05
CA ILE A 68 -9.56 14.70 12.12
C ILE A 68 -9.80 15.50 10.84
N LEU A 69 -9.71 14.84 9.68
CA LEU A 69 -9.67 15.53 8.39
C LEU A 69 -11.02 15.67 7.68
N LYS A 70 -12.03 14.85 8.01
CA LYS A 70 -13.35 14.83 7.36
C LYS A 70 -14.10 16.18 7.42
N HIS A 71 -13.78 17.03 8.39
CA HIS A 71 -14.38 18.36 8.52
C HIS A 71 -13.82 19.38 7.48
N LYS A 72 -12.60 19.15 7.00
CA LYS A 72 -11.92 20.04 6.04
C LYS A 72 -11.84 19.46 4.64
N PHE A 73 -11.89 18.13 4.51
CA PHE A 73 -11.71 17.43 3.26
C PHE A 73 -12.81 16.41 3.03
N LYS A 74 -13.18 16.22 1.77
CA LYS A 74 -14.03 15.10 1.33
C LYS A 74 -13.14 13.87 1.17
N THR A 75 -13.07 13.06 2.20
CA THR A 75 -12.16 11.92 2.34
C THR A 75 -12.73 10.65 1.73
N VAL A 76 -11.83 9.76 1.31
CA VAL A 76 -12.13 8.39 0.91
C VAL A 76 -11.01 7.44 1.36
N PHE A 77 -11.37 6.33 1.98
CA PHE A 77 -10.45 5.25 2.27
C PHE A 77 -10.19 4.43 1.00
N ILE A 78 -8.94 4.10 0.77
CA ILE A 78 -8.54 3.22 -0.33
C ILE A 78 -7.69 2.09 0.22
N LYS A 79 -8.15 0.86 0.02
CA LYS A 79 -7.45 -0.36 0.42
C LYS A 79 -7.30 -1.29 -0.78
N LYS A 80 -6.21 -2.05 -0.83
CA LYS A 80 -6.09 -3.16 -1.76
C LYS A 80 -7.01 -4.28 -1.29
N LYS A 81 -7.80 -4.85 -2.21
CA LYS A 81 -8.72 -5.94 -1.89
C LYS A 81 -7.92 -7.23 -1.64
N TYR A 82 -8.13 -7.83 -0.48
CA TYR A 82 -7.64 -9.15 -0.09
C TYR A 82 -8.81 -10.04 0.27
N PHE A 83 -8.71 -11.34 0.01
CA PHE A 83 -9.81 -12.29 0.26
C PHE A 83 -10.00 -12.63 1.74
N ASP A 84 -9.02 -12.34 2.56
CA ASP A 84 -8.95 -12.69 3.99
C ASP A 84 -9.08 -11.49 4.94
N GLN A 85 -9.38 -10.29 4.44
CA GLN A 85 -9.42 -9.05 5.23
C GLN A 85 -10.80 -8.35 5.15
N PHE A 86 -11.87 -9.13 5.18
CA PHE A 86 -13.23 -8.58 5.12
C PHE A 86 -13.58 -7.70 6.32
N ASP A 87 -13.13 -8.08 7.52
CA ASP A 87 -13.42 -7.35 8.77
C ASP A 87 -12.84 -5.94 8.73
N GLU A 88 -11.61 -5.79 8.22
CA GLU A 88 -10.98 -4.49 8.09
C GLU A 88 -11.65 -3.61 7.01
N GLU A 89 -12.10 -4.21 5.91
CA GLU A 89 -12.85 -3.50 4.88
C GLU A 89 -14.20 -3.00 5.42
N GLU A 90 -14.89 -3.84 6.19
CA GLU A 90 -16.18 -3.48 6.79
C GLU A 90 -16.01 -2.37 7.83
N LEU A 91 -14.98 -2.45 8.64
CA LEU A 91 -14.64 -1.42 9.61
C LEU A 91 -14.37 -0.06 8.92
N LEU A 92 -13.66 -0.03 7.81
CA LEU A 92 -13.44 1.21 7.06
C LEU A 92 -14.74 1.76 6.41
N LYS A 93 -15.61 0.88 5.91
CA LYS A 93 -16.91 1.27 5.34
C LYS A 93 -17.84 1.92 6.35
N THR A 94 -17.83 1.45 7.60
CA THR A 94 -18.67 2.04 8.68
C THR A 94 -18.20 3.44 9.08
N HIS A 95 -16.92 3.77 8.87
CA HIS A 95 -16.33 5.05 9.29
C HIS A 95 -16.20 6.09 8.18
N GLY A 96 -16.52 5.75 6.92
CA GLY A 96 -16.46 6.71 5.83
C GLY A 96 -16.61 6.12 4.44
N ASN A 97 -16.39 6.97 3.42
CA ASN A 97 -16.40 6.51 2.05
C ASN A 97 -15.22 5.56 1.81
N PHE A 98 -15.49 4.44 1.15
CA PHE A 98 -14.52 3.37 0.96
C PHE A 98 -14.47 2.90 -0.49
N LEU A 99 -13.28 2.67 -1.00
CA LEU A 99 -13.03 2.06 -2.31
C LEU A 99 -11.96 0.99 -2.19
N SER A 100 -12.25 -0.22 -2.65
CA SER A 100 -11.27 -1.31 -2.76
C SER A 100 -11.21 -1.88 -4.16
N HIS A 101 -10.05 -2.33 -4.57
CA HIS A 101 -9.81 -3.04 -5.82
C HIS A 101 -8.51 -3.84 -5.71
N ILE A 102 -8.39 -4.92 -6.47
CA ILE A 102 -7.17 -5.74 -6.53
C ILE A 102 -5.94 -4.87 -6.87
N ASN A 103 -6.13 -3.91 -7.79
CA ASN A 103 -5.13 -2.90 -8.11
C ASN A 103 -5.58 -1.55 -7.56
N ARG A 104 -4.87 -1.04 -6.54
CA ARG A 104 -5.15 0.23 -5.85
C ARG A 104 -5.21 1.43 -6.80
N ASN A 105 -4.45 1.40 -7.90
CA ASN A 105 -4.48 2.47 -8.90
C ASN A 105 -5.87 2.67 -9.49
N PHE A 106 -6.66 1.61 -9.68
CA PHE A 106 -8.05 1.72 -10.15
C PHE A 106 -8.93 2.45 -9.15
N SER A 107 -8.77 2.18 -7.85
CA SER A 107 -9.51 2.89 -6.80
C SER A 107 -9.14 4.37 -6.76
N LEU A 108 -7.85 4.73 -6.92
CA LEU A 108 -7.40 6.12 -7.00
C LEU A 108 -7.96 6.84 -8.22
N VAL A 109 -7.89 6.23 -9.40
CA VAL A 109 -8.47 6.80 -10.63
C VAL A 109 -9.99 6.97 -10.49
N LYS A 110 -10.68 5.99 -9.88
CA LYS A 110 -12.12 6.09 -9.62
C LYS A 110 -12.43 7.23 -8.66
N ALA A 111 -11.67 7.37 -7.57
CA ALA A 111 -11.82 8.48 -6.63
C ALA A 111 -11.62 9.85 -7.31
N GLU A 112 -10.62 9.96 -8.18
CA GLU A 112 -10.31 11.18 -8.92
C GLU A 112 -11.40 11.53 -9.95
N ARG A 113 -11.86 10.52 -10.71
CA ARG A 113 -12.91 10.73 -11.74
C ARG A 113 -14.24 11.15 -11.17
N THR A 114 -14.62 10.67 -10.01
CA THR A 114 -15.89 11.04 -9.38
C THR A 114 -15.93 12.50 -8.93
N LYS A 115 -14.76 13.16 -8.79
CA LYS A 115 -14.62 14.55 -8.29
C LYS A 115 -15.33 14.80 -6.94
N LYS A 116 -15.82 13.74 -6.30
CA LYS A 116 -16.48 13.80 -4.98
C LYS A 116 -15.48 13.93 -3.84
N PHE A 117 -14.24 13.46 -4.06
CA PHE A 117 -13.21 13.37 -3.05
C PHE A 117 -12.02 14.26 -3.42
N ASN A 118 -11.40 14.85 -2.42
CA ASN A 118 -10.20 15.66 -2.57
C ASN A 118 -9.02 15.12 -1.75
N LEU A 119 -9.27 14.12 -0.90
CA LEU A 119 -8.26 13.45 -0.09
C LEU A 119 -8.51 11.94 -0.05
N ALA A 120 -7.51 11.16 -0.41
CA ALA A 120 -7.51 9.70 -0.29
C ALA A 120 -6.60 9.25 0.86
N ILE A 121 -7.12 8.42 1.76
CA ILE A 121 -6.37 7.80 2.85
C ILE A 121 -6.12 6.35 2.44
N LEU A 122 -4.84 6.00 2.24
CA LEU A 122 -4.42 4.69 1.77
C LEU A 122 -4.04 3.81 2.94
N ASP A 123 -4.81 2.75 3.17
CA ASP A 123 -4.46 1.71 4.14
C ASP A 123 -3.44 0.75 3.51
N ASP A 124 -2.29 0.60 4.20
CA ASP A 124 -1.15 -0.22 3.78
C ASP A 124 -0.57 0.17 2.39
N GLY A 125 -0.47 1.48 2.15
CA GLY A 125 -0.07 2.03 0.84
C GLY A 125 1.43 2.11 0.58
N LEU A 126 2.30 1.99 1.59
CA LEU A 126 3.76 2.20 1.46
C LEU A 126 4.45 1.20 0.53
N GLN A 127 3.88 0.01 0.35
CA GLN A 127 4.44 -1.02 -0.52
C GLN A 127 4.12 -0.77 -2.01
N ASP A 128 3.20 0.15 -2.30
CA ASP A 128 2.76 0.41 -3.67
C ASP A 128 3.62 1.51 -4.30
N LYS A 129 4.70 1.09 -4.94
CA LYS A 129 5.68 1.97 -5.60
C LYS A 129 5.11 2.79 -6.77
N ALA A 130 3.89 2.50 -7.20
CA ALA A 130 3.21 3.20 -8.29
C ALA A 130 2.52 4.50 -7.83
N ILE A 131 2.45 4.74 -6.52
CA ILE A 131 1.82 5.92 -5.93
C ILE A 131 2.92 6.85 -5.42
N LYS A 132 2.94 8.06 -5.95
CA LYS A 132 3.82 9.15 -5.50
C LYS A 132 2.97 10.36 -5.14
#